data_382bc7de104c63b13ced171530676960
#
_entry.id   382bc7de104c63b13ced171530676960
#
_cell.length_a   1.000
_cell.length_b   1.000
_cell.length_c   1.000
_cell.angle_alpha   90.00
_cell.angle_beta   90.00
_cell.angle_gamma   90.00
#
_symmetry.space_group_name_H-M   'P 1'
#
loop_
_entity.id
_entity.type
_entity.pdbx_description
1 polymer ?
#
loop_
_entity_poly.entity_id
_entity_poly.type
_entity_poly.pdbx_seq_one_letter_code
_entity_poly.pdbx_strand_id
1 'polypeptide(L)'
;MNEHHSNNRKIDPLKSFLLDDNTPNDKNRVEIGPTLLARREWETAGLELPDLQAMRKFRWKRLTKHILDREYGGLLMFDPLNIRYATDSTNMQLWNTHNPFRAVLLCADGYMVIWDYKNSPFLSEFNPLVKEQRSGADLFYFDRGDKIGDAADVFANEVRLLISEHGNGNNRLAVDKIMLHGLRSLEALDFKLMDGEEVTEKSRSIKGIDEIKAMRCASYACEKAIYEMEQVTRSEVCNENLSENDIWSILHAENIKRGGEWIETRLLTSGPRTNPWFQECGPRIVQNNEIIAFDTDLVGAYGICVDISRTWWIGDQSPRPDMIYAMRHAHEHIMKNMEMLKPGVHMSDLTKNAHKLDEKYQVGKYSCLMHGCLLYTSPSPRDLRKS
;
A
#
# COMPACT_ATOMS: atom_id res chain seq x y z
N MET A 1 -9.16 -20.16 -41.40
CA MET A 1 -8.71 -18.98 -40.63
C MET A 1 -9.75 -18.74 -39.55
N ASN A 2 -9.45 -19.19 -38.33
CA ASN A 2 -10.34 -18.95 -37.21
C ASN A 2 -10.09 -17.52 -36.74
N GLU A 3 -11.07 -16.66 -36.94
CA GLU A 3 -11.11 -15.36 -36.32
C GLU A 3 -11.27 -15.59 -34.79
N HIS A 4 -10.18 -15.49 -34.08
CA HIS A 4 -10.23 -15.30 -32.65
C HIS A 4 -10.82 -13.91 -32.41
N HIS A 5 -12.13 -13.84 -32.26
CA HIS A 5 -12.76 -12.69 -31.65
C HIS A 5 -12.23 -12.56 -30.24
N SER A 6 -11.24 -11.70 -30.04
CA SER A 6 -10.91 -11.22 -28.72
C SER A 6 -12.16 -10.51 -28.23
N ASN A 7 -12.89 -11.11 -27.31
CA ASN A 7 -13.95 -10.44 -26.57
C ASN A 7 -13.29 -9.33 -25.76
N ASN A 8 -13.06 -8.17 -26.35
CA ASN A 8 -12.68 -6.97 -25.64
C ASN A 8 -13.86 -6.55 -24.76
N ARG A 9 -13.92 -7.13 -23.58
CA ARG A 9 -14.88 -6.70 -22.56
C ARG A 9 -14.46 -5.31 -22.08
N LYS A 10 -15.27 -4.33 -22.34
CA LYS A 10 -15.15 -3.03 -21.68
C LYS A 10 -15.69 -3.16 -20.27
N ILE A 11 -14.86 -2.85 -19.31
CA ILE A 11 -15.29 -2.71 -17.92
C ILE A 11 -16.10 -1.43 -17.82
N ASP A 12 -17.35 -1.55 -17.41
CA ASP A 12 -18.20 -0.41 -17.11
C ASP A 12 -18.05 -0.08 -15.61
N PRO A 13 -17.36 1.01 -15.24
CA PRO A 13 -17.15 1.35 -13.85
C PRO A 13 -18.43 1.77 -13.11
N LEU A 14 -19.50 2.01 -13.85
CA LEU A 14 -20.82 2.38 -13.28
C LEU A 14 -21.69 1.16 -13.02
N LYS A 15 -21.36 -0.01 -13.57
CA LYS A 15 -22.11 -1.24 -13.32
C LYS A 15 -21.70 -1.86 -11.99
N SER A 16 -22.71 -2.32 -11.26
CA SER A 16 -22.49 -3.16 -10.09
C SER A 16 -21.81 -4.47 -10.49
N PHE A 17 -20.87 -4.94 -9.67
CA PHE A 17 -20.28 -6.28 -9.81
C PHE A 17 -21.22 -7.41 -9.38
N LEU A 18 -22.41 -7.06 -8.93
CA LEU A 18 -23.49 -7.99 -8.60
C LEU A 18 -24.67 -7.80 -9.55
N LEU A 19 -25.34 -8.89 -9.85
CA LEU A 19 -26.65 -8.90 -10.45
C LEU A 19 -27.72 -8.48 -9.43
N ASP A 20 -28.93 -8.20 -9.89
CA ASP A 20 -30.06 -7.79 -9.04
C ASP A 20 -30.43 -8.84 -7.98
N ASP A 21 -30.10 -10.10 -8.24
CA ASP A 21 -30.26 -11.22 -7.30
C ASP A 21 -29.10 -11.41 -6.32
N ASN A 22 -28.17 -10.47 -6.29
CA ASN A 22 -26.94 -10.49 -5.49
C ASN A 22 -25.92 -11.58 -5.86
N THR A 23 -26.03 -12.20 -7.01
CA THR A 23 -24.98 -13.08 -7.55
C THR A 23 -23.89 -12.28 -8.26
N PRO A 24 -22.65 -12.82 -8.34
CA PRO A 24 -21.57 -12.18 -9.08
C PRO A 24 -21.92 -11.95 -10.55
N ASN A 25 -21.59 -10.78 -11.07
CA ASN A 25 -21.76 -10.46 -12.47
C ASN A 25 -20.52 -10.85 -13.29
N ASP A 26 -20.53 -12.02 -13.90
CA ASP A 26 -19.43 -12.53 -14.71
C ASP A 26 -19.13 -11.70 -15.97
N LYS A 27 -19.99 -10.76 -16.32
CA LYS A 27 -19.80 -9.87 -17.48
C LYS A 27 -18.98 -8.64 -17.14
N ASN A 28 -18.91 -8.28 -15.85
CA ASN A 28 -18.11 -7.17 -15.36
C ASN A 28 -16.94 -7.70 -14.53
N ARG A 29 -15.74 -7.42 -14.94
CA ARG A 29 -14.56 -7.74 -14.17
C ARG A 29 -14.31 -6.68 -13.11
N VAL A 30 -14.54 -7.04 -11.87
CA VAL A 30 -13.98 -6.35 -10.72
C VAL A 30 -12.93 -7.28 -10.14
N GLU A 31 -11.67 -6.96 -10.40
CA GLU A 31 -10.55 -7.80 -9.99
C GLU A 31 -10.38 -7.78 -8.47
N ILE A 32 -10.38 -6.60 -7.88
CA ILE A 32 -10.14 -6.37 -6.47
C ILE A 32 -11.06 -5.28 -5.95
N GLY A 33 -11.68 -5.51 -4.81
CA GLY A 33 -12.54 -4.53 -4.18
C GLY A 33 -13.32 -5.10 -3.00
N PRO A 34 -14.07 -4.26 -2.29
CA PRO A 34 -14.83 -4.65 -1.12
C PRO A 34 -15.90 -5.69 -1.45
N THR A 35 -16.01 -6.71 -0.63
CA THR A 35 -17.03 -7.75 -0.73
C THR A 35 -18.36 -7.27 -0.15
N LEU A 36 -19.42 -8.05 -0.38
CA LEU A 36 -20.73 -7.80 0.25
C LEU A 36 -20.66 -7.85 1.77
N LEU A 37 -19.83 -8.73 2.33
CA LEU A 37 -19.61 -8.80 3.78
C LEU A 37 -19.09 -7.46 4.30
N ALA A 38 -18.02 -6.94 3.70
CA ALA A 38 -17.44 -5.67 4.08
C ALA A 38 -18.45 -4.52 3.99
N ARG A 39 -19.19 -4.44 2.88
CA ARG A 39 -20.20 -3.38 2.67
C ARG A 39 -21.29 -3.40 3.73
N ARG A 40 -21.83 -4.57 4.08
CA ARG A 40 -22.84 -4.71 5.14
C ARG A 40 -22.28 -4.33 6.52
N GLU A 41 -21.07 -4.73 6.80
CA GLU A 41 -20.39 -4.36 8.06
C GLU A 41 -20.18 -2.85 8.15
N TRP A 42 -19.73 -2.20 7.08
CA TRP A 42 -19.52 -0.75 7.01
C TRP A 42 -20.85 0.03 7.12
N GLU A 43 -21.90 -0.41 6.42
CA GLU A 43 -23.22 0.18 6.50
C GLU A 43 -23.77 0.09 7.94
N THR A 44 -23.65 -1.08 8.57
CA THR A 44 -24.07 -1.29 9.97
C THR A 44 -23.29 -0.40 10.94
N ALA A 45 -22.01 -0.14 10.64
CA ALA A 45 -21.17 0.76 11.43
C ALA A 45 -21.38 2.25 11.09
N GLY A 46 -22.24 2.59 10.14
CA GLY A 46 -22.50 3.96 9.71
C GLY A 46 -21.33 4.60 8.97
N LEU A 47 -20.47 3.81 8.31
CA LEU A 47 -19.34 4.30 7.54
C LEU A 47 -19.78 4.73 6.14
N GLU A 48 -19.28 5.89 5.70
CA GLU A 48 -19.47 6.38 4.35
C GLU A 48 -18.49 5.71 3.38
N LEU A 49 -18.98 5.28 2.22
CA LEU A 49 -18.15 4.78 1.14
C LEU A 49 -17.43 5.92 0.41
N PRO A 50 -16.19 5.70 -0.09
CA PRO A 50 -15.48 6.69 -0.88
C PRO A 50 -16.10 6.85 -2.28
N ASP A 51 -16.09 8.08 -2.80
CA ASP A 51 -16.23 8.34 -4.23
C ASP A 51 -14.89 8.08 -4.90
N LEU A 52 -14.79 6.95 -5.62
CA LEU A 52 -13.54 6.52 -6.26
C LEU A 52 -13.11 7.46 -7.39
N GLN A 53 -14.05 8.11 -8.10
CA GLN A 53 -13.70 9.05 -9.16
C GLN A 53 -13.13 10.34 -8.57
N ALA A 54 -13.74 10.86 -7.50
CA ALA A 54 -13.22 12.00 -6.77
C ALA A 54 -11.84 11.71 -6.17
N MET A 55 -11.65 10.52 -5.60
CA MET A 55 -10.38 10.06 -5.04
C MET A 55 -9.26 9.99 -6.10
N ARG A 56 -9.53 9.37 -7.26
CA ARG A 56 -8.58 9.29 -8.39
C ARG A 56 -8.20 10.68 -8.90
N LYS A 57 -9.19 11.56 -9.06
CA LYS A 57 -8.96 12.95 -9.51
C LYS A 57 -8.16 13.76 -8.48
N PHE A 58 -8.38 13.55 -7.20
CA PHE A 58 -7.60 14.17 -6.14
C PHE A 58 -6.13 13.73 -6.21
N ARG A 59 -5.85 12.43 -6.30
CA ARG A 59 -4.50 11.86 -6.42
C ARG A 59 -3.78 12.37 -7.65
N TRP A 60 -4.44 12.34 -8.80
CA TRP A 60 -3.92 12.88 -10.05
C TRP A 60 -3.53 14.37 -9.92
N LYS A 61 -4.40 15.20 -9.32
CA LYS A 61 -4.11 16.62 -9.07
C LYS A 61 -2.91 16.81 -8.14
N ARG A 62 -2.77 15.98 -7.12
CA ARG A 62 -1.63 16.02 -6.20
C ARG A 62 -0.32 15.74 -6.92
N LEU A 63 -0.26 14.66 -7.68
CA LEU A 63 0.92 14.28 -8.47
C LEU A 63 1.29 15.37 -9.48
N THR A 64 0.32 15.81 -10.29
CA THR A 64 0.54 16.86 -11.31
C THR A 64 1.04 18.17 -10.67
N LYS A 65 0.46 18.57 -9.53
CA LYS A 65 0.93 19.74 -8.81
C LYS A 65 2.40 19.61 -8.41
N HIS A 66 2.81 18.48 -7.85
CA HIS A 66 4.20 18.28 -7.42
C HIS A 66 5.19 18.12 -8.56
N ILE A 67 4.75 17.64 -9.73
CA ILE A 67 5.52 17.65 -10.98
C ILE A 67 5.78 19.10 -11.42
N LEU A 68 4.72 19.92 -11.47
CA LEU A 68 4.79 21.32 -11.89
C LEU A 68 5.61 22.18 -10.92
N ASP A 69 5.40 22.03 -9.62
CA ASP A 69 6.11 22.80 -8.58
C ASP A 69 7.64 22.56 -8.65
N ARG A 70 8.09 21.46 -9.24
CA ARG A 70 9.51 21.09 -9.39
C ARG A 70 10.06 21.31 -10.78
N GLU A 71 9.22 21.83 -11.67
CA GLU A 71 9.59 22.01 -13.08
C GLU A 71 10.06 20.69 -13.71
N TYR A 72 9.31 19.60 -13.50
CA TYR A 72 9.56 18.32 -14.18
C TYR A 72 8.68 18.19 -15.41
N GLY A 73 9.20 17.55 -16.47
CA GLY A 73 8.42 17.21 -17.67
C GLY A 73 7.44 16.06 -17.43
N GLY A 74 7.71 15.24 -16.40
CA GLY A 74 6.84 14.13 -16.02
C GLY A 74 7.41 13.33 -14.87
N LEU A 75 6.60 12.37 -14.41
CA LEU A 75 6.92 11.36 -13.40
C LEU A 75 6.72 9.97 -13.99
N LEU A 76 7.80 9.20 -14.08
CA LEU A 76 7.81 7.80 -14.51
C LEU A 76 7.85 6.90 -13.27
N MET A 77 6.85 6.05 -13.14
CA MET A 77 6.66 5.17 -11.98
C MET A 77 6.73 3.70 -12.39
N PHE A 78 7.54 2.91 -11.69
CA PHE A 78 7.61 1.45 -11.76
C PHE A 78 7.22 0.79 -10.45
N ASP A 79 7.23 1.54 -9.33
CA ASP A 79 6.78 1.02 -8.05
C ASP A 79 5.29 0.66 -8.10
N PRO A 80 4.89 -0.58 -7.80
CA PRO A 80 3.49 -1.01 -7.89
C PRO A 80 2.54 -0.19 -7.02
N LEU A 81 3.02 0.37 -5.92
CA LEU A 81 2.21 1.20 -5.03
C LEU A 81 2.00 2.61 -5.59
N ASN A 82 3.05 3.17 -6.21
CA ASN A 82 2.95 4.44 -6.90
C ASN A 82 2.05 4.33 -8.13
N ILE A 83 2.13 3.23 -8.86
CA ILE A 83 1.22 2.89 -9.96
C ILE A 83 -0.23 2.80 -9.44
N ARG A 84 -0.44 2.08 -8.32
CA ARG A 84 -1.74 1.95 -7.66
C ARG A 84 -2.30 3.31 -7.25
N TYR A 85 -1.47 4.17 -6.65
CA TYR A 85 -1.86 5.52 -6.26
C TYR A 85 -2.27 6.39 -7.46
N ALA A 86 -1.49 6.35 -8.53
CA ALA A 86 -1.73 7.17 -9.72
C ALA A 86 -2.95 6.71 -10.53
N THR A 87 -3.15 5.40 -10.67
CA THR A 87 -4.12 4.82 -11.62
C THR A 87 -5.31 4.13 -10.96
N ASP A 88 -5.22 3.80 -9.69
CA ASP A 88 -6.15 2.91 -8.96
C ASP A 88 -6.25 1.50 -9.60
N SER A 89 -5.25 1.12 -10.37
CA SER A 89 -5.14 -0.17 -11.05
C SER A 89 -4.09 -1.05 -10.39
N THR A 90 -4.36 -2.34 -10.32
CA THR A 90 -3.44 -3.33 -9.75
C THR A 90 -3.31 -4.53 -10.68
N ASN A 91 -2.14 -5.15 -10.71
CA ASN A 91 -1.87 -6.37 -11.44
C ASN A 91 -0.66 -7.07 -10.82
N MET A 92 -0.88 -8.25 -10.24
CA MET A 92 0.17 -9.09 -9.64
C MET A 92 1.19 -8.28 -8.82
N GLN A 93 0.72 -7.52 -7.82
CA GLN A 93 1.52 -6.53 -7.09
C GLN A 93 2.86 -7.08 -6.58
N LEU A 94 2.85 -8.24 -5.90
CA LEU A 94 4.07 -8.83 -5.37
C LEU A 94 5.03 -9.30 -6.49
N TRP A 95 4.51 -9.91 -7.56
CA TRP A 95 5.31 -10.28 -8.72
C TRP A 95 5.97 -9.06 -9.36
N ASN A 96 5.23 -7.96 -9.49
CA ASN A 96 5.70 -6.72 -10.09
C ASN A 96 6.80 -6.02 -9.27
N THR A 97 6.94 -6.31 -7.97
CA THR A 97 8.02 -5.73 -7.17
C THR A 97 9.41 -6.20 -7.60
N HIS A 98 9.54 -7.42 -8.09
CA HIS A 98 10.82 -8.01 -8.52
C HIS A 98 10.90 -8.31 -10.02
N ASN A 99 9.78 -8.33 -10.71
CA ASN A 99 9.70 -8.42 -12.17
C ASN A 99 8.83 -7.26 -12.70
N PRO A 100 9.35 -6.03 -12.71
CA PRO A 100 8.57 -4.84 -13.05
C PRO A 100 8.23 -4.83 -14.54
N PHE A 101 7.00 -5.21 -14.86
CA PHE A 101 6.44 -5.22 -16.22
C PHE A 101 5.47 -4.07 -16.46
N ARG A 102 5.10 -3.37 -15.39
CA ARG A 102 4.21 -2.20 -15.45
C ARG A 102 5.00 -0.92 -15.25
N ALA A 103 4.62 0.10 -16.00
CA ALA A 103 5.08 1.45 -15.77
C ALA A 103 3.94 2.45 -15.98
N VAL A 104 4.02 3.59 -15.32
CA VAL A 104 3.11 4.72 -15.56
C VAL A 104 3.94 5.97 -15.76
N LEU A 105 3.66 6.70 -16.84
CA LEU A 105 4.16 8.05 -17.06
C LEU A 105 3.01 9.04 -16.88
N LEU A 106 3.16 9.95 -15.93
CA LEU A 106 2.30 11.13 -15.78
C LEU A 106 3.08 12.35 -16.22
N CYS A 107 2.67 12.95 -17.34
CA CYS A 107 3.30 14.13 -17.92
C CYS A 107 2.88 15.43 -17.22
N ALA A 108 3.62 16.51 -17.45
CA ALA A 108 3.41 17.80 -16.80
C ALA A 108 2.05 18.46 -17.11
N ASP A 109 1.48 18.21 -18.31
CA ASP A 109 0.15 18.67 -18.68
C ASP A 109 -0.99 17.80 -18.12
N GLY A 110 -0.63 16.70 -17.41
CA GLY A 110 -1.57 15.75 -16.84
C GLY A 110 -1.91 14.56 -17.73
N TYR A 111 -1.28 14.43 -18.91
CA TYR A 111 -1.43 13.26 -19.77
C TYR A 111 -0.82 12.04 -19.10
N MET A 112 -1.59 10.95 -18.97
CA MET A 112 -1.16 9.75 -18.25
C MET A 112 -1.21 8.52 -19.15
N VAL A 113 -0.09 7.80 -19.21
CA VAL A 113 0.08 6.57 -20.00
C VAL A 113 0.47 5.43 -19.07
N ILE A 114 -0.11 4.26 -19.26
CA ILE A 114 0.28 3.03 -18.56
C ILE A 114 0.82 2.01 -19.57
N TRP A 115 1.93 1.38 -19.23
CA TRP A 115 2.40 0.14 -19.84
C TRP A 115 2.02 -1.02 -18.96
N ASP A 116 1.45 -2.06 -19.57
CA ASP A 116 1.05 -3.30 -18.91
C ASP A 116 1.20 -4.47 -19.88
N TYR A 117 0.87 -5.67 -19.51
CA TYR A 117 0.81 -6.77 -20.46
C TYR A 117 -0.18 -6.47 -21.60
N LYS A 118 0.20 -6.85 -22.83
CA LYS A 118 -0.57 -6.58 -24.05
C LYS A 118 -2.04 -7.03 -23.98
N ASN A 119 -2.33 -8.05 -23.17
CA ASN A 119 -3.67 -8.61 -23.02
C ASN A 119 -4.43 -8.08 -21.78
N SER A 120 -3.90 -7.06 -21.09
CA SER A 120 -4.45 -6.56 -19.83
C SER A 120 -4.99 -5.11 -19.86
N PRO A 121 -5.44 -4.56 -21.00
CA PRO A 121 -5.92 -3.16 -21.04
C PRO A 121 -7.13 -2.93 -20.11
N PHE A 122 -7.96 -3.95 -19.89
CA PHE A 122 -9.14 -3.89 -19.03
C PHE A 122 -8.81 -3.51 -17.57
N LEU A 123 -7.56 -3.70 -17.13
CA LEU A 123 -7.16 -3.37 -15.75
C LEU A 123 -7.09 -1.87 -15.45
N SER A 124 -7.09 -1.01 -16.48
CA SER A 124 -7.03 0.45 -16.32
C SER A 124 -8.08 1.21 -17.13
N GLU A 125 -8.83 0.53 -18.01
CA GLU A 125 -9.88 1.14 -18.84
C GLU A 125 -10.99 1.85 -18.05
N PHE A 126 -11.22 1.44 -16.80
CA PHE A 126 -12.21 2.07 -15.91
C PHE A 126 -11.79 3.47 -15.44
N ASN A 127 -10.52 3.85 -15.59
CA ASN A 127 -10.02 5.14 -15.14
C ASN A 127 -9.84 6.10 -16.33
N PRO A 128 -10.71 7.08 -16.54
CA PRO A 128 -10.63 8.01 -17.67
C PRO A 128 -9.45 8.97 -17.60
N LEU A 129 -8.70 9.00 -16.49
CA LEU A 129 -7.46 9.77 -16.36
C LEU A 129 -6.30 9.08 -17.08
N VAL A 130 -6.33 7.78 -17.25
CA VAL A 130 -5.40 7.04 -18.12
C VAL A 130 -5.81 7.26 -19.58
N LYS A 131 -4.92 7.88 -20.37
CA LYS A 131 -5.21 8.25 -21.76
C LYS A 131 -4.78 7.18 -22.75
N GLU A 132 -3.67 6.52 -22.46
CA GLU A 132 -3.16 5.45 -23.30
C GLU A 132 -2.77 4.23 -22.47
N GLN A 133 -2.91 3.07 -23.11
CA GLN A 133 -2.45 1.79 -22.60
C GLN A 133 -1.49 1.19 -23.61
N ARG A 134 -0.27 0.91 -23.18
CA ARG A 134 0.82 0.39 -24.00
C ARG A 134 1.35 -0.93 -23.39
N SER A 135 2.29 -1.56 -24.08
CA SER A 135 3.05 -2.70 -23.57
C SER A 135 4.53 -2.51 -23.88
N GLY A 136 5.40 -3.20 -23.14
CA GLY A 136 6.83 -3.16 -23.44
C GLY A 136 7.69 -2.47 -22.36
N ALA A 137 7.15 -2.24 -21.16
CA ALA A 137 7.92 -1.75 -20.02
C ALA A 137 8.60 -2.88 -19.22
N ASP A 138 8.57 -4.09 -19.69
CA ASP A 138 9.13 -5.30 -19.09
C ASP A 138 10.66 -5.35 -19.30
N LEU A 139 11.37 -4.49 -18.55
CA LEU A 139 12.81 -4.24 -18.65
C LEU A 139 13.63 -5.16 -17.72
N PHE A 140 13.28 -6.44 -17.65
CA PHE A 140 13.96 -7.44 -16.84
C PHE A 140 14.36 -8.69 -17.65
N TYR A 141 15.47 -9.30 -17.24
CA TYR A 141 16.14 -10.34 -18.02
C TYR A 141 15.26 -11.59 -18.25
N PHE A 142 14.43 -11.98 -17.28
CA PHE A 142 13.55 -13.13 -17.40
C PHE A 142 12.64 -13.07 -18.64
N ASP A 143 12.14 -11.89 -18.98
CA ASP A 143 11.21 -11.71 -20.11
C ASP A 143 11.95 -11.41 -21.43
N ARG A 144 13.02 -10.63 -21.37
CA ARG A 144 13.72 -10.13 -22.57
C ARG A 144 15.02 -10.87 -22.93
N GLY A 145 15.62 -11.59 -21.98
CA GLY A 145 16.93 -12.21 -22.18
C GLY A 145 17.96 -11.19 -22.67
N ASP A 146 18.79 -11.60 -23.62
CA ASP A 146 19.86 -10.77 -24.16
C ASP A 146 19.37 -9.54 -24.97
N LYS A 147 18.06 -9.47 -25.26
CA LYS A 147 17.43 -8.32 -25.96
C LYS A 147 16.94 -7.23 -25.03
N ILE A 148 17.26 -7.31 -23.75
CA ILE A 148 16.80 -6.32 -22.75
C ILE A 148 17.28 -4.90 -23.07
N GLY A 149 18.48 -4.73 -23.64
CA GLY A 149 19.00 -3.44 -24.08
C GLY A 149 18.14 -2.83 -25.19
N ASP A 150 17.87 -3.59 -26.24
CA ASP A 150 17.02 -3.14 -27.36
C ASP A 150 15.61 -2.76 -26.88
N ALA A 151 15.03 -3.56 -25.98
CA ALA A 151 13.72 -3.28 -25.40
C ALA A 151 13.72 -1.99 -24.56
N ALA A 152 14.77 -1.76 -23.78
CA ALA A 152 14.93 -0.54 -23.00
C ALA A 152 15.07 0.71 -23.88
N ASP A 153 15.78 0.62 -25.02
CA ASP A 153 15.92 1.70 -25.97
C ASP A 153 14.57 2.05 -26.63
N VAL A 154 13.78 1.05 -27.00
CA VAL A 154 12.43 1.25 -27.52
C VAL A 154 11.55 1.96 -26.50
N PHE A 155 11.51 1.46 -25.26
CA PHE A 155 10.74 2.05 -24.17
C PHE A 155 11.17 3.50 -23.89
N ALA A 156 12.48 3.75 -23.79
CA ALA A 156 13.00 5.09 -23.55
C ALA A 156 12.63 6.09 -24.65
N ASN A 157 12.64 5.64 -25.91
CA ASN A 157 12.19 6.48 -27.04
C ASN A 157 10.68 6.78 -26.97
N GLU A 158 9.84 5.84 -26.53
CA GLU A 158 8.41 6.12 -26.30
C GLU A 158 8.23 7.18 -25.22
N VAL A 159 8.95 7.06 -24.09
CA VAL A 159 8.94 8.06 -23.01
C VAL A 159 9.40 9.43 -23.53
N ARG A 160 10.46 9.47 -24.36
CA ARG A 160 10.94 10.71 -24.97
C ARG A 160 9.89 11.39 -25.85
N LEU A 161 9.19 10.65 -26.67
CA LEU A 161 8.13 11.20 -27.53
C LEU A 161 7.00 11.78 -26.68
N LEU A 162 6.55 11.07 -25.64
CA LEU A 162 5.51 11.55 -24.74
C LEU A 162 5.93 12.81 -23.98
N ILE A 163 7.15 12.87 -23.47
CA ILE A 163 7.67 14.07 -22.79
C ILE A 163 7.86 15.24 -23.77
N SER A 164 8.24 14.98 -25.01
CA SER A 164 8.32 16.03 -26.04
C SER A 164 6.96 16.64 -26.32
N GLU A 165 5.88 15.85 -26.30
CA GLU A 165 4.53 16.30 -26.59
C GLU A 165 3.84 16.92 -25.35
N HIS A 166 4.00 16.28 -24.18
CA HIS A 166 3.21 16.55 -22.97
C HIS A 166 4.03 17.08 -21.79
N GLY A 167 5.35 17.20 -21.93
CA GLY A 167 6.27 17.62 -20.85
C GLY A 167 6.47 19.12 -20.71
N ASN A 168 5.66 19.95 -21.38
CA ASN A 168 5.78 21.41 -21.36
C ASN A 168 7.18 21.92 -21.72
N GLY A 169 7.88 21.22 -22.63
CA GLY A 169 9.23 21.56 -23.09
C GLY A 169 10.35 21.27 -22.08
N ASN A 170 10.08 20.49 -21.04
CA ASN A 170 11.03 20.18 -19.98
C ASN A 170 11.53 18.73 -20.07
N ASN A 171 12.85 18.53 -20.09
CA ASN A 171 13.49 17.21 -20.12
C ASN A 171 13.90 16.66 -18.75
N ARG A 172 13.49 17.31 -17.65
CA ARG A 172 13.71 16.82 -16.29
C ARG A 172 12.64 15.76 -16.00
N LEU A 173 13.03 14.51 -15.98
CA LEU A 173 12.13 13.37 -15.76
C LEU A 173 12.34 12.81 -14.34
N ALA A 174 11.31 12.87 -13.51
CA ALA A 174 11.31 12.22 -12.22
C ALA A 174 11.05 10.72 -12.40
N VAL A 175 11.80 9.86 -11.69
CA VAL A 175 11.69 8.40 -11.75
C VAL A 175 11.72 7.86 -10.33
N ASP A 176 10.75 7.00 -9.96
CA ASP A 176 10.71 6.40 -8.62
C ASP A 176 11.68 5.20 -8.51
N LYS A 177 11.54 4.26 -9.40
CA LYS A 177 12.39 3.06 -9.52
C LYS A 177 12.53 2.73 -11.00
N ILE A 178 13.66 2.17 -11.38
CA ILE A 178 13.85 1.69 -12.75
C ILE A 178 14.97 0.64 -12.80
N MET A 179 14.83 -0.33 -13.70
CA MET A 179 15.87 -1.31 -13.99
C MET A 179 17.06 -0.66 -14.69
N LEU A 180 18.27 -1.20 -14.48
CA LEU A 180 19.53 -0.62 -14.94
C LEU A 180 19.56 -0.30 -16.44
N HIS A 181 19.04 -1.21 -17.29
CA HIS A 181 18.99 -0.97 -18.73
C HIS A 181 18.07 0.20 -19.09
N GLY A 182 16.90 0.29 -18.48
CA GLY A 182 16.00 1.43 -18.66
C GLY A 182 16.61 2.75 -18.21
N LEU A 183 17.31 2.76 -17.06
CA LEU A 183 18.04 3.94 -16.60
C LEU A 183 19.04 4.43 -17.66
N ARG A 184 19.91 3.53 -18.13
CA ARG A 184 20.94 3.87 -19.13
C ARG A 184 20.37 4.36 -20.45
N SER A 185 19.28 3.75 -20.91
CA SER A 185 18.62 4.16 -22.16
C SER A 185 17.99 5.56 -22.03
N LEU A 186 17.40 5.90 -20.86
CA LEU A 186 16.89 7.24 -20.61
C LEU A 186 18.03 8.28 -20.51
N GLU A 187 19.13 7.95 -19.83
CA GLU A 187 20.32 8.83 -19.75
C GLU A 187 20.91 9.09 -21.14
N ALA A 188 20.93 8.09 -22.02
CA ALA A 188 21.42 8.23 -23.41
C ALA A 188 20.55 9.16 -24.27
N LEU A 189 19.33 9.47 -23.85
CA LEU A 189 18.41 10.40 -24.53
C LEU A 189 18.40 11.81 -23.91
N ASP A 190 19.47 12.19 -23.19
CA ASP A 190 19.66 13.50 -22.58
C ASP A 190 18.58 13.89 -21.55
N PHE A 191 17.86 12.92 -20.95
CA PHE A 191 17.01 13.20 -19.80
C PHE A 191 17.84 13.58 -18.58
N LYS A 192 17.41 14.65 -17.89
CA LYS A 192 17.86 14.93 -16.55
C LYS A 192 17.01 14.16 -15.57
N LEU A 193 17.49 12.99 -15.13
CA LEU A 193 16.76 12.13 -14.22
C LEU A 193 16.78 12.71 -12.80
N MET A 194 15.62 12.74 -12.19
CA MET A 194 15.34 13.29 -10.86
C MET A 194 14.69 12.23 -9.99
N ASP A 195 14.82 12.38 -8.67
CA ASP A 195 14.13 11.50 -7.72
C ASP A 195 12.62 11.69 -7.77
N GLY A 196 11.93 10.64 -8.19
CA GLY A 196 10.47 10.59 -8.28
C GLY A 196 9.79 10.21 -6.96
N GLU A 197 10.50 9.57 -6.03
CA GLU A 197 9.94 9.20 -4.74
C GLU A 197 9.51 10.44 -3.94
N GLU A 198 10.25 11.54 -4.02
CA GLU A 198 9.84 12.79 -3.38
C GLU A 198 8.47 13.28 -3.87
N VAL A 199 8.17 13.14 -5.17
CA VAL A 199 6.88 13.54 -5.75
C VAL A 199 5.74 12.68 -5.21
N THR A 200 5.94 11.37 -5.19
CA THR A 200 4.92 10.41 -4.74
C THR A 200 4.67 10.51 -3.23
N GLU A 201 5.73 10.60 -2.43
CA GLU A 201 5.65 10.78 -0.96
C GLU A 201 4.92 12.07 -0.57
N LYS A 202 5.30 13.20 -1.16
CA LYS A 202 4.65 14.48 -0.92
C LYS A 202 3.18 14.48 -1.40
N SER A 203 2.88 13.74 -2.45
CA SER A 203 1.49 13.59 -2.92
C SER A 203 0.65 12.81 -1.92
N ARG A 204 1.16 11.71 -1.39
CA ARG A 204 0.47 10.84 -0.43
C ARG A 204 0.38 11.45 0.98
N SER A 205 1.26 12.38 1.35
CA SER A 205 1.28 12.95 2.70
C SER A 205 -0.02 13.66 3.09
N ILE A 206 -0.74 14.25 2.15
CA ILE A 206 -2.05 14.91 2.37
C ILE A 206 -3.15 14.05 1.77
N LYS A 207 -4.13 13.70 2.60
CA LYS A 207 -5.27 12.84 2.25
C LYS A 207 -6.48 13.65 1.83
N GLY A 208 -7.14 13.21 0.75
CA GLY A 208 -8.45 13.72 0.36
C GLY A 208 -9.57 13.15 1.22
N ILE A 209 -10.75 13.76 1.16
CA ILE A 209 -11.90 13.31 1.96
C ILE A 209 -12.29 11.85 1.65
N ASP A 210 -12.25 11.45 0.38
CA ASP A 210 -12.61 10.09 -0.02
C ASP A 210 -11.50 9.09 0.29
N GLU A 211 -10.23 9.51 0.36
CA GLU A 211 -9.17 8.68 0.92
C GLU A 211 -9.39 8.43 2.42
N ILE A 212 -9.84 9.44 3.17
CA ILE A 212 -10.17 9.28 4.61
C ILE A 212 -11.34 8.31 4.80
N LYS A 213 -12.37 8.37 3.93
CA LYS A 213 -13.47 7.40 3.95
C LYS A 213 -12.96 5.98 3.66
N ALA A 214 -12.13 5.81 2.63
CA ALA A 214 -11.50 4.54 2.30
C ALA A 214 -10.63 4.01 3.44
N MET A 215 -9.86 4.87 4.11
CA MET A 215 -9.07 4.52 5.30
C MET A 215 -9.94 4.00 6.44
N ARG A 216 -11.06 4.67 6.73
CA ARG A 216 -12.00 4.23 7.78
C ARG A 216 -12.57 2.85 7.46
N CYS A 217 -12.96 2.61 6.20
CA CYS A 217 -13.46 1.32 5.75
C CYS A 217 -12.39 0.21 5.90
N ALA A 218 -11.16 0.47 5.46
CA ALA A 218 -10.07 -0.50 5.55
C ALA A 218 -9.67 -0.78 7.00
N SER A 219 -9.56 0.26 7.84
CA SER A 219 -9.27 0.11 9.27
C SER A 219 -10.34 -0.71 10.00
N TYR A 220 -11.61 -0.48 9.71
CA TYR A 220 -12.70 -1.26 10.28
C TYR A 220 -12.61 -2.74 9.87
N ALA A 221 -12.31 -3.02 8.59
CA ALA A 221 -12.13 -4.39 8.13
C ALA A 221 -10.93 -5.07 8.81
N CYS A 222 -9.83 -4.35 9.00
CA CYS A 222 -8.67 -4.83 9.74
C CYS A 222 -9.00 -5.11 11.21
N GLU A 223 -9.71 -4.22 11.90
CA GLU A 223 -10.14 -4.43 13.28
C GLU A 223 -11.05 -5.67 13.42
N LYS A 224 -11.95 -5.90 12.45
CA LYS A 224 -12.74 -7.14 12.40
C LYS A 224 -11.87 -8.37 12.21
N ALA A 225 -10.89 -8.32 11.33
CA ALA A 225 -9.95 -9.43 11.13
C ALA A 225 -9.13 -9.73 12.40
N ILE A 226 -8.66 -8.68 13.09
CA ILE A 226 -7.97 -8.79 14.39
C ILE A 226 -8.90 -9.41 15.45
N TYR A 227 -10.16 -8.98 15.48
CA TYR A 227 -11.14 -9.53 16.43
C TYR A 227 -11.34 -11.03 16.22
N GLU A 228 -11.55 -11.48 14.98
CA GLU A 228 -11.72 -12.90 14.68
C GLU A 228 -10.45 -13.70 15.02
N MET A 229 -9.29 -13.16 14.73
CA MET A 229 -8.01 -13.74 15.11
C MET A 229 -7.89 -13.88 16.64
N GLU A 230 -8.32 -12.86 17.40
CA GLU A 230 -8.31 -12.90 18.86
C GLU A 230 -9.27 -13.94 19.42
N GLN A 231 -10.51 -14.04 18.89
CA GLN A 231 -11.50 -15.01 19.36
C GLN A 231 -11.01 -16.44 19.19
N VAL A 232 -10.49 -16.79 18.01
CA VAL A 232 -9.94 -18.14 17.77
C VAL A 232 -8.73 -18.40 18.67
N THR A 233 -7.82 -17.44 18.80
CA THR A 233 -6.63 -17.59 19.64
C THR A 233 -7.01 -17.87 21.11
N ARG A 234 -7.96 -17.12 21.65
CA ARG A 234 -8.38 -17.29 23.05
C ARG A 234 -9.15 -18.59 23.31
N SER A 235 -9.94 -19.05 22.32
CA SER A 235 -10.73 -20.27 22.48
C SER A 235 -9.94 -21.56 22.24
N GLU A 236 -8.94 -21.53 21.36
CA GLU A 236 -8.32 -22.74 20.82
C GLU A 236 -6.88 -22.96 21.30
N VAL A 237 -6.13 -21.94 21.72
CA VAL A 237 -4.75 -22.12 22.19
C VAL A 237 -4.65 -23.19 23.31
N CYS A 238 -5.62 -23.25 24.19
CA CYS A 238 -5.65 -24.20 25.29
C CYS A 238 -6.09 -25.61 24.84
N ASN A 239 -6.68 -25.76 23.64
CA ASN A 239 -7.35 -26.99 23.21
C ASN A 239 -6.72 -27.63 21.97
N GLU A 240 -6.09 -26.87 21.07
CA GLU A 240 -5.78 -27.33 19.70
C GLU A 240 -4.32 -27.07 19.22
N ASN A 241 -3.37 -26.87 20.09
CA ASN A 241 -1.96 -26.73 19.70
C ASN A 241 -1.73 -25.76 18.50
N LEU A 242 -2.35 -24.57 18.52
CA LEU A 242 -2.19 -23.57 17.47
C LEU A 242 -0.75 -23.07 17.36
N SER A 243 -0.22 -23.07 16.15
CA SER A 243 1.04 -22.41 15.85
C SER A 243 0.86 -20.91 15.58
N GLU A 244 1.94 -20.15 15.61
CA GLU A 244 1.94 -18.74 15.18
C GLU A 244 1.45 -18.61 13.73
N ASN A 245 1.79 -19.57 12.84
CA ASN A 245 1.31 -19.60 11.46
C ASN A 245 -0.21 -19.77 11.38
N ASP A 246 -0.80 -20.65 12.21
CA ASP A 246 -2.25 -20.86 12.21
C ASP A 246 -2.98 -19.59 12.59
N ILE A 247 -2.52 -18.90 13.63
CA ILE A 247 -3.09 -17.63 14.08
C ILE A 247 -2.95 -16.54 13.01
N TRP A 248 -1.77 -16.41 12.39
CA TRP A 248 -1.52 -15.43 11.34
C TRP A 248 -2.37 -15.68 10.08
N SER A 249 -2.64 -16.94 9.76
CA SER A 249 -3.47 -17.31 8.61
C SER A 249 -4.91 -16.75 8.69
N ILE A 250 -5.43 -16.58 9.91
CA ILE A 250 -6.76 -16.01 10.14
C ILE A 250 -6.83 -14.56 9.67
N LEU A 251 -5.79 -13.76 9.97
CA LEU A 251 -5.72 -12.36 9.51
C LEU A 251 -5.78 -12.27 7.98
N HIS A 252 -5.04 -13.14 7.27
CA HIS A 252 -5.08 -13.22 5.81
C HIS A 252 -6.46 -13.59 5.29
N ALA A 253 -7.06 -14.65 5.85
CA ALA A 253 -8.38 -15.11 5.44
C ALA A 253 -9.45 -14.02 5.64
N GLU A 254 -9.44 -13.37 6.79
CA GLU A 254 -10.42 -12.34 7.12
C GLU A 254 -10.22 -11.05 6.32
N ASN A 255 -8.98 -10.69 5.98
CA ASN A 255 -8.69 -9.58 5.06
C ASN A 255 -9.29 -9.85 3.67
N ILE A 256 -8.99 -11.02 3.09
CA ILE A 256 -9.49 -11.41 1.75
C ILE A 256 -11.01 -11.52 1.75
N LYS A 257 -11.63 -12.09 2.76
CA LYS A 257 -13.10 -12.17 2.90
C LYS A 257 -13.78 -10.80 2.83
N ARG A 258 -13.07 -9.74 3.22
CA ARG A 258 -13.57 -8.35 3.18
C ARG A 258 -13.11 -7.55 1.97
N GLY A 259 -12.43 -8.19 1.02
CA GLY A 259 -11.94 -7.56 -0.21
C GLY A 259 -10.61 -6.83 -0.04
N GLY A 260 -9.86 -7.20 0.98
CA GLY A 260 -8.47 -6.79 1.11
C GLY A 260 -7.57 -7.44 0.08
N GLU A 261 -6.43 -6.84 -0.19
CA GLU A 261 -5.54 -7.23 -1.28
C GLU A 261 -4.48 -8.22 -0.81
N TRP A 262 -3.64 -7.84 0.16
CA TRP A 262 -2.53 -8.66 0.67
C TRP A 262 -2.03 -8.16 2.03
N ILE A 263 -1.00 -8.78 2.57
CA ILE A 263 -0.33 -8.36 3.80
C ILE A 263 1.18 -8.34 3.52
N GLU A 264 1.84 -7.23 3.88
CA GLU A 264 3.24 -6.96 3.54
C GLU A 264 4.22 -7.85 4.31
N THR A 265 3.90 -8.17 5.55
CA THR A 265 4.77 -8.86 6.50
C THR A 265 4.08 -10.09 7.08
N ARG A 266 4.78 -10.77 7.99
CA ARG A 266 4.26 -11.86 8.80
C ARG A 266 4.59 -11.63 10.28
N LEU A 267 4.54 -10.38 10.70
CA LEU A 267 4.96 -9.97 12.04
C LEU A 267 3.98 -10.42 13.12
N LEU A 268 4.11 -11.67 13.54
CA LEU A 268 3.45 -12.22 14.72
C LEU A 268 4.40 -13.16 15.44
N THR A 269 4.53 -12.99 16.75
CA THR A 269 5.37 -13.84 17.59
C THR A 269 4.72 -14.09 18.94
N SER A 270 5.15 -15.16 19.60
CA SER A 270 4.62 -15.58 20.88
C SER A 270 5.71 -15.87 21.90
N GLY A 271 5.39 -15.70 23.17
CA GLY A 271 6.26 -15.99 24.31
C GLY A 271 7.63 -15.32 24.21
N PRO A 272 8.73 -16.10 24.31
CA PRO A 272 10.09 -15.55 24.29
C PRO A 272 10.48 -14.92 22.95
N ARG A 273 9.76 -15.21 21.85
CA ARG A 273 10.06 -14.66 20.53
C ARG A 273 9.53 -13.25 20.33
N THR A 274 8.75 -12.71 21.27
CA THR A 274 8.27 -11.32 21.19
C THR A 274 9.38 -10.29 21.44
N ASN A 275 10.54 -10.73 21.91
CA ASN A 275 11.72 -9.87 22.08
C ASN A 275 13.00 -10.65 21.71
N PRO A 276 13.83 -10.15 20.77
CA PRO A 276 13.68 -8.89 20.05
C PRO A 276 12.53 -8.90 19.04
N TRP A 277 11.98 -7.72 18.76
CA TRP A 277 10.93 -7.51 17.77
C TRP A 277 11.43 -7.71 16.33
N PHE A 278 10.55 -7.70 15.35
CA PHE A 278 10.77 -7.97 13.92
C PHE A 278 11.03 -9.44 13.56
N GLN A 279 10.48 -10.36 14.33
CA GLN A 279 10.47 -11.77 13.95
C GLN A 279 9.13 -12.13 13.30
N GLU A 280 9.19 -12.86 12.20
CA GLU A 280 8.01 -13.36 11.51
C GLU A 280 7.43 -14.61 12.19
N CYS A 281 6.14 -14.87 11.97
CA CYS A 281 5.46 -16.05 12.49
C CYS A 281 6.07 -17.34 11.92
N GLY A 282 6.03 -18.38 12.73
CA GLY A 282 6.62 -19.68 12.43
C GLY A 282 5.77 -20.86 12.95
N PRO A 283 6.32 -22.07 12.91
CA PRO A 283 5.63 -23.28 13.36
C PRO A 283 5.63 -23.44 14.89
N ARG A 284 6.07 -22.43 15.65
CA ARG A 284 6.04 -22.49 17.12
C ARG A 284 4.60 -22.59 17.60
N ILE A 285 4.35 -23.61 18.43
CA ILE A 285 3.06 -23.77 19.13
C ILE A 285 2.97 -22.76 20.26
N VAL A 286 1.92 -21.95 20.24
CA VAL A 286 1.62 -20.97 21.26
C VAL A 286 1.21 -21.67 22.55
N GLN A 287 1.78 -21.23 23.68
CA GLN A 287 1.55 -21.85 24.96
C GLN A 287 0.53 -21.05 25.78
N ASN A 288 -0.17 -21.75 26.68
CA ASN A 288 -0.99 -21.07 27.68
C ASN A 288 -0.13 -20.22 28.61
N ASN A 289 -0.65 -19.10 29.07
CA ASN A 289 0.02 -18.14 29.98
C ASN A 289 1.26 -17.49 29.38
N GLU A 290 1.16 -17.11 28.10
CA GLU A 290 2.19 -16.32 27.43
C GLU A 290 1.61 -15.14 26.64
N ILE A 291 2.51 -14.30 26.19
CA ILE A 291 2.22 -13.11 25.41
C ILE A 291 2.24 -13.46 23.91
N ILE A 292 1.33 -12.84 23.15
CA ILE A 292 1.37 -12.77 21.67
C ILE A 292 1.46 -11.30 21.29
N ALA A 293 2.34 -10.97 20.37
CA ALA A 293 2.46 -9.63 19.79
C ALA A 293 2.49 -9.72 18.28
N PHE A 294 1.83 -8.78 17.60
CA PHE A 294 1.79 -8.73 16.14
C PHE A 294 1.62 -7.31 15.62
N ASP A 295 1.93 -7.15 14.35
CA ASP A 295 1.73 -5.94 13.56
C ASP A 295 1.10 -6.31 12.22
N THR A 296 0.07 -5.58 11.76
CA THR A 296 -0.73 -6.06 10.65
C THR A 296 -0.13 -5.79 9.28
N ASP A 297 0.48 -4.65 9.05
CA ASP A 297 0.99 -4.22 7.73
C ASP A 297 0.09 -4.65 6.55
N LEU A 298 -1.21 -4.45 6.74
CA LEU A 298 -2.26 -5.04 5.91
C LEU A 298 -2.67 -4.07 4.80
N VAL A 299 -2.71 -4.55 3.56
CA VAL A 299 -3.32 -3.82 2.44
C VAL A 299 -4.77 -4.27 2.31
N GLY A 300 -5.66 -3.41 2.78
CA GLY A 300 -7.10 -3.65 2.81
C GLY A 300 -7.79 -3.28 1.51
N ALA A 301 -9.12 -3.19 1.57
CA ALA A 301 -9.93 -2.76 0.46
C ALA A 301 -9.50 -1.36 -0.05
N TYR A 302 -9.68 -1.12 -1.34
CA TYR A 302 -9.25 0.09 -2.05
C TYR A 302 -7.72 0.31 -2.10
N GLY A 303 -6.92 -0.72 -1.79
CA GLY A 303 -5.46 -0.60 -1.71
C GLY A 303 -4.98 0.29 -0.57
N ILE A 304 -5.74 0.40 0.50
CA ILE A 304 -5.39 1.21 1.67
C ILE A 304 -4.61 0.36 2.66
N CYS A 305 -3.41 0.79 2.99
CA CYS A 305 -2.61 0.15 4.02
C CYS A 305 -3.15 0.48 5.41
N VAL A 306 -3.17 -0.53 6.27
CA VAL A 306 -3.58 -0.42 7.68
C VAL A 306 -2.54 -1.12 8.52
N ASP A 307 -1.94 -0.37 9.41
CA ASP A 307 -0.86 -0.79 10.28
C ASP A 307 -1.35 -0.66 11.73
N ILE A 308 -1.72 -1.80 12.33
CA ILE A 308 -2.28 -1.88 13.68
C ILE A 308 -1.53 -2.96 14.46
N SER A 309 -0.80 -2.55 15.48
CA SER A 309 -0.16 -3.48 16.41
C SER A 309 -1.07 -3.81 17.59
N ARG A 310 -1.01 -5.05 18.06
CA ARG A 310 -1.64 -5.48 19.32
C ARG A 310 -0.74 -6.45 20.07
N THR A 311 -0.94 -6.47 21.36
CA THR A 311 -0.29 -7.43 22.25
C THR A 311 -1.34 -8.05 23.17
N TRP A 312 -1.44 -9.37 23.19
CA TRP A 312 -2.38 -10.12 24.01
C TRP A 312 -1.65 -11.00 25.01
N TRP A 313 -2.25 -11.13 26.17
CA TRP A 313 -1.95 -12.23 27.09
C TRP A 313 -2.95 -13.34 26.87
N ILE A 314 -2.47 -14.55 26.66
CA ILE A 314 -3.29 -15.74 26.43
C ILE A 314 -3.16 -16.64 27.66
N GLY A 315 -4.30 -16.96 28.26
CA GLY A 315 -4.37 -17.85 29.42
C GLY A 315 -5.17 -17.29 30.59
N ASP A 316 -5.32 -18.09 31.61
CA ASP A 316 -6.13 -17.84 32.81
C ASP A 316 -5.34 -17.24 33.97
N GLN A 317 -4.02 -17.36 33.94
CA GLN A 317 -3.16 -16.73 34.97
C GLN A 317 -2.92 -15.26 34.65
N SER A 318 -2.73 -14.44 35.66
CA SER A 318 -2.39 -13.03 35.48
C SER A 318 -0.98 -12.88 34.91
N PRO A 319 -0.76 -11.93 33.97
CA PRO A 319 0.58 -11.55 33.52
C PRO A 319 1.44 -11.09 34.69
N ARG A 320 2.76 -11.21 34.54
CA ARG A 320 3.70 -10.67 35.54
C ARG A 320 3.56 -9.15 35.68
N PRO A 321 3.81 -8.61 36.91
CA PRO A 321 3.68 -7.16 37.14
C PRO A 321 4.52 -6.29 36.21
N ASP A 322 5.71 -6.75 35.81
CA ASP A 322 6.57 -6.04 34.88
C ASP A 322 5.98 -5.96 33.45
N MET A 323 5.26 -6.98 33.00
CA MET A 323 4.55 -6.97 31.71
C MET A 323 3.34 -6.01 31.74
N ILE A 324 2.59 -6.03 32.86
CA ILE A 324 1.46 -5.10 33.05
C ILE A 324 1.97 -3.65 33.07
N TYR A 325 3.09 -3.41 33.77
CA TYR A 325 3.71 -2.09 33.78
C TYR A 325 4.15 -1.66 32.37
N ALA A 326 4.84 -2.52 31.62
CA ALA A 326 5.28 -2.22 30.27
C ALA A 326 4.11 -1.86 29.35
N MET A 327 3.01 -2.62 29.40
CA MET A 327 1.82 -2.36 28.61
C MET A 327 1.18 -1.01 28.97
N ARG A 328 1.04 -0.71 30.25
CA ARG A 328 0.49 0.59 30.71
C ARG A 328 1.37 1.75 30.25
N HIS A 329 2.69 1.59 30.36
CA HIS A 329 3.65 2.60 29.97
C HIS A 329 3.63 2.84 28.43
N ALA A 330 3.51 1.76 27.64
CA ALA A 330 3.36 1.86 26.19
C ALA A 330 2.04 2.56 25.80
N HIS A 331 0.94 2.20 26.45
CA HIS A 331 -0.35 2.86 26.23
C HIS A 331 -0.30 4.35 26.59
N GLU A 332 0.30 4.70 27.74
CA GLU A 332 0.50 6.09 28.14
C GLU A 332 1.35 6.86 27.13
N HIS A 333 2.42 6.23 26.61
CA HIS A 333 3.27 6.81 25.60
C HIS A 333 2.50 7.13 24.30
N ILE A 334 1.65 6.20 23.85
CA ILE A 334 0.80 6.40 22.66
C ILE A 334 -0.18 7.55 22.90
N MET A 335 -0.93 7.52 23.99
CA MET A 335 -1.98 8.50 24.28
C MET A 335 -1.42 9.92 24.42
N LYS A 336 -0.34 10.10 25.16
CA LYS A 336 0.30 11.41 25.32
C LYS A 336 0.88 11.95 24.02
N ASN A 337 1.45 11.08 23.19
CA ASN A 337 1.97 11.51 21.89
C ASN A 337 0.85 11.85 20.92
N MET A 338 -0.28 11.13 20.95
CA MET A 338 -1.47 11.45 20.16
C MET A 338 -2.10 12.81 20.51
N GLU A 339 -2.09 13.20 21.77
CA GLU A 339 -2.61 14.51 22.21
C GLU A 339 -1.86 15.70 21.59
N MET A 340 -0.62 15.48 21.19
CA MET A 340 0.19 16.50 20.50
C MET A 340 -0.13 16.66 19.02
N LEU A 341 -0.86 15.71 18.41
CA LEU A 341 -1.22 15.74 17.00
C LEU A 341 -2.35 16.77 16.76
N LYS A 342 -1.96 17.98 16.45
CA LYS A 342 -2.90 19.10 16.19
C LYS A 342 -2.52 19.81 14.88
N PRO A 343 -3.49 20.40 14.17
CA PRO A 343 -3.18 21.21 13.01
C PRO A 343 -2.16 22.31 13.32
N GLY A 344 -1.13 22.41 12.46
CA GLY A 344 -0.07 23.41 12.61
C GLY A 344 1.11 23.02 13.51
N VAL A 345 1.08 21.83 14.13
CA VAL A 345 2.24 21.34 14.91
C VAL A 345 3.37 20.93 13.96
N HIS A 346 4.56 21.38 14.26
CA HIS A 346 5.75 20.99 13.51
C HIS A 346 6.28 19.64 14.01
N MET A 347 6.72 18.77 13.09
CA MET A 347 7.20 17.42 13.42
C MET A 347 8.38 17.43 14.43
N SER A 348 9.27 18.44 14.36
CA SER A 348 10.34 18.62 15.33
C SER A 348 9.83 18.87 16.75
N ASP A 349 8.67 19.51 16.91
CA ASP A 349 8.08 19.78 18.21
C ASP A 349 7.47 18.52 18.82
N LEU A 350 6.89 17.65 17.98
CA LEU A 350 6.46 16.32 18.42
C LEU A 350 7.65 15.51 18.94
N THR A 351 8.78 15.52 18.23
CA THR A 351 9.97 14.78 18.65
C THR A 351 10.59 15.34 19.93
N LYS A 352 10.64 16.67 20.10
CA LYS A 352 11.19 17.33 21.28
C LYS A 352 10.35 17.10 22.54
N ASN A 353 9.02 17.12 22.37
CA ASN A 353 8.06 17.05 23.46
C ASN A 353 7.49 15.64 23.67
N ALA A 354 7.97 14.64 22.93
CA ALA A 354 7.51 13.26 23.06
C ALA A 354 7.55 12.77 24.50
N HIS A 355 6.54 12.00 24.88
CA HIS A 355 6.53 11.32 26.18
C HIS A 355 7.78 10.46 26.33
N LYS A 356 8.49 10.64 27.44
CA LYS A 356 9.76 9.95 27.71
C LYS A 356 9.48 8.52 28.17
N LEU A 357 10.11 7.57 27.48
CA LEU A 357 10.16 6.18 27.90
C LEU A 357 11.17 6.03 29.05
N ASP A 358 10.89 5.10 29.97
CA ASP A 358 11.86 4.67 30.97
C ASP A 358 13.17 4.25 30.33
N GLU A 359 14.29 4.46 31.01
CA GLU A 359 15.62 4.18 30.51
C GLU A 359 15.77 2.73 30.02
N LYS A 360 15.21 1.78 30.75
CA LYS A 360 15.23 0.34 30.39
C LYS A 360 14.57 0.01 29.04
N TYR A 361 13.68 0.87 28.53
CA TYR A 361 13.01 0.69 27.25
C TYR A 361 13.65 1.47 26.11
N GLN A 362 14.63 2.34 26.39
CA GLN A 362 15.28 3.15 25.34
C GLN A 362 16.09 2.32 24.35
N VAL A 363 16.71 1.22 24.79
CA VAL A 363 17.54 0.36 23.93
C VAL A 363 16.72 -0.34 22.86
N GLY A 364 15.53 -0.86 23.21
CA GLY A 364 14.63 -1.57 22.29
C GLY A 364 13.63 -0.68 21.57
N LYS A 365 13.73 0.63 21.75
CA LYS A 365 12.78 1.59 21.19
C LYS A 365 12.84 1.61 19.66
N TYR A 366 11.66 1.60 19.03
CA TYR A 366 11.55 1.86 17.59
C TYR A 366 12.13 3.24 17.25
N SER A 367 12.82 3.33 16.13
CA SER A 367 13.59 4.53 15.75
C SER A 367 12.73 5.75 15.37
N CYS A 368 11.46 5.52 15.09
CA CYS A 368 10.48 6.52 14.70
C CYS A 368 9.46 6.72 15.82
N LEU A 369 9.10 7.96 16.14
CA LEU A 369 8.08 8.26 17.14
C LEU A 369 6.68 7.90 16.64
N MET A 370 6.41 8.23 15.40
CA MET A 370 5.17 7.94 14.69
C MET A 370 5.42 8.03 13.18
N HIS A 371 4.62 7.34 12.40
CA HIS A 371 4.59 7.46 10.95
C HIS A 371 3.16 7.34 10.44
N GLY A 372 2.90 7.82 9.24
CA GLY A 372 1.64 7.60 8.58
C GLY A 372 1.65 6.30 7.78
N CYS A 373 0.49 5.73 7.60
CA CYS A 373 0.27 4.60 6.71
C CYS A 373 -0.83 4.98 5.72
N LEU A 374 -0.51 5.03 4.46
CA LEU A 374 -1.48 5.06 3.35
C LEU A 374 -0.74 4.79 2.06
N LEU A 375 -0.88 3.61 1.44
CA LEU A 375 -0.11 3.23 0.26
C LEU A 375 1.37 3.61 0.40
N TYR A 376 1.97 3.24 1.55
CA TYR A 376 3.36 3.52 1.99
C TYR A 376 3.75 4.98 2.19
N THR A 377 4.17 5.24 3.40
CA THR A 377 4.89 6.35 4.00
C THR A 377 4.28 7.74 3.90
N SER A 378 4.20 8.35 5.07
CA SER A 378 4.32 9.79 5.26
C SER A 378 5.76 10.09 5.66
N PRO A 379 6.30 11.31 5.44
CA PRO A 379 7.59 11.68 5.96
C PRO A 379 7.68 11.35 7.45
N SER A 380 8.61 10.47 7.78
CA SER A 380 8.87 10.08 9.16
C SER A 380 9.64 11.20 9.85
N PRO A 381 9.49 11.42 11.17
CA PRO A 381 10.36 12.31 11.96
C PRO A 381 11.86 11.96 11.89
N ARG A 382 12.24 10.85 11.25
CA ARG A 382 13.64 10.53 10.96
C ARG A 382 14.33 11.58 10.10
N ASP A 383 13.60 12.20 9.18
CA ASP A 383 14.15 13.13 8.19
C ASP A 383 14.63 14.45 8.82
N LEU A 384 14.26 14.69 10.08
CA LEU A 384 14.61 15.89 10.83
C LEU A 384 15.88 15.77 11.68
N ARG A 385 16.56 14.61 11.70
CA ARG A 385 17.81 14.40 12.45
C ARG A 385 19.09 14.76 11.68
N LYS A 386 18.99 15.22 10.45
CA LYS A 386 20.11 15.58 9.58
C LYS A 386 20.17 17.07 9.29
N SER A 387 19.74 17.91 10.21
CA SER A 387 20.02 19.36 10.16
C SER A 387 20.72 19.80 11.43
#